data_aaba542d9b57e6c45cc7071f86bef1d1
#
_entry.id   aaba542d9b57e6c45cc7071f86bef1d1
#
_cell.length_a   1.000
_cell.length_b   1.000
_cell.length_c   1.000
_cell.angle_alpha   90.00
_cell.angle_beta   90.00
_cell.angle_gamma   90.00
#
_symmetry.space_group_name_H-M   'P 1'
#
loop_
_entity.id
_entity.type
_entity.pdbx_description
1 polymer ?
#
loop_
_entity_poly.entity_id
_entity_poly.type
_entity_poly.pdbx_seq_one_letter_code
_entity_poly.pdbx_strand_id
1 'polypeptide(L)'
;YDDAERFTFFSRAILEMLKHIDFKPDILNCNDWQTALVPVYYSIFYRGVPELSGIKTVFTIHNIQYQGKYGMELCSEILGLPNYSYNIVEYEGCVNFMKGAFETADKITTVSPTYASEILNPYFSHGLDPILWSKQYKLTGFLNGIDLDVYNPATDPALPENFSAESPDGKAVCKTALLEEMGLPDGQEPVMGIVTRLVSHKGGDLIRRVFNEMVGLGYKFVILGSGERQYEDVFREMAWKYPDRVSVRIGFIPDLAHRIYAGADIFHMPAPSPAGGGGPLGS
;
A
#
# COMPACT_ATOMS: atom_id res chain seq x y z
N TYR A 1 -6.67 -11.14 19.09
CA TYR A 1 -5.43 -11.01 18.30
C TYR A 1 -4.44 -10.18 19.10
N ASP A 2 -3.17 -10.56 19.09
CA ASP A 2 -2.07 -10.03 19.91
C ASP A 2 -1.26 -8.90 19.22
N ASP A 3 -1.82 -8.26 18.22
CA ASP A 3 -1.10 -7.27 17.41
C ASP A 3 -0.56 -6.09 18.22
N ALA A 4 -1.32 -5.62 19.21
CA ALA A 4 -0.87 -4.54 20.10
C ALA A 4 0.39 -4.93 20.87
N GLU A 5 0.40 -6.12 21.48
CA GLU A 5 1.55 -6.65 22.23
C GLU A 5 2.75 -6.89 21.31
N ARG A 6 2.51 -7.52 20.17
CA ARG A 6 3.53 -7.87 19.18
C ARG A 6 4.27 -6.64 18.67
N PHE A 7 3.54 -5.62 18.22
CA PHE A 7 4.16 -4.42 17.65
C PHE A 7 4.71 -3.46 18.73
N THR A 8 4.16 -3.52 19.94
CA THR A 8 4.76 -2.87 21.10
C THR A 8 6.12 -3.49 21.43
N PHE A 9 6.19 -4.82 21.55
CA PHE A 9 7.44 -5.53 21.77
C PHE A 9 8.43 -5.28 20.63
N PHE A 10 8.02 -5.39 19.38
CA PHE A 10 8.85 -5.13 18.20
C PHE A 10 9.47 -3.74 18.24
N SER A 11 8.66 -2.70 18.51
CA SER A 11 9.12 -1.31 18.56
C SER A 11 10.16 -1.07 19.67
N ARG A 12 9.99 -1.70 20.84
CA ARG A 12 10.98 -1.62 21.91
C ARG A 12 12.23 -2.44 21.60
N ALA A 13 12.07 -3.63 21.05
CA ALA A 13 13.17 -4.51 20.71
C ALA A 13 14.14 -3.87 19.71
N ILE A 14 13.65 -3.11 18.73
CA ILE A 14 14.50 -2.34 17.79
C ILE A 14 15.43 -1.41 18.56
N LEU A 15 14.90 -0.61 19.47
CA LEU A 15 15.69 0.38 20.22
C LEU A 15 16.66 -0.28 21.21
N GLU A 16 16.25 -1.36 21.86
CA GLU A 16 17.15 -2.15 22.72
C GLU A 16 18.26 -2.82 21.90
N MET A 17 17.93 -3.42 20.76
CA MET A 17 18.90 -4.09 19.89
C MET A 17 20.02 -3.14 19.46
N LEU A 18 19.72 -1.88 19.13
CA LEU A 18 20.70 -0.88 18.71
C LEU A 18 21.80 -0.61 19.75
N LYS A 19 21.57 -0.91 21.03
CA LYS A 19 22.60 -0.79 22.08
C LYS A 19 23.60 -1.96 22.08
N HIS A 20 23.30 -3.05 21.39
CA HIS A 20 24.05 -4.30 21.44
C HIS A 20 24.66 -4.72 20.11
N ILE A 21 24.37 -3.99 19.03
CA ILE A 21 24.94 -4.27 17.69
C ILE A 21 25.96 -3.18 17.31
N ASP A 22 26.92 -3.55 16.48
CA ASP A 22 27.92 -2.63 15.93
C ASP A 22 27.39 -1.86 14.70
N PHE A 23 26.21 -1.27 14.85
CA PHE A 23 25.57 -0.43 13.86
C PHE A 23 24.91 0.77 14.53
N LYS A 24 25.32 1.97 14.16
CA LYS A 24 24.79 3.21 14.70
C LYS A 24 24.07 3.97 13.60
N PRO A 25 22.73 3.87 13.51
CA PRO A 25 21.98 4.60 12.51
C PRO A 25 21.93 6.10 12.83
N ASP A 26 22.02 6.94 11.80
CA ASP A 26 21.70 8.36 11.90
C ASP A 26 20.19 8.59 11.89
N ILE A 27 19.44 7.71 11.18
CA ILE A 27 18.01 7.83 10.98
C ILE A 27 17.32 6.48 11.21
N LEU A 28 16.20 6.50 11.93
CA LEU A 28 15.25 5.40 12.01
C LEU A 28 14.05 5.73 11.13
N ASN A 29 13.87 4.99 10.04
CA ASN A 29 12.70 5.09 9.19
C ASN A 29 11.64 4.08 9.62
N CYS A 30 10.53 4.60 10.15
CA CYS A 30 9.42 3.84 10.70
C CYS A 30 8.26 3.86 9.70
N ASN A 31 7.69 2.71 9.41
CA ASN A 31 6.66 2.57 8.38
C ASN A 31 5.35 2.05 8.96
N ASP A 32 4.28 2.81 8.76
CA ASP A 32 2.92 2.53 9.21
C ASP A 32 2.77 2.30 10.73
N TRP A 33 1.55 2.00 11.16
CA TRP A 33 1.19 1.89 12.57
C TRP A 33 1.98 0.80 13.32
N GLN A 34 2.44 -0.23 12.62
CA GLN A 34 3.21 -1.33 13.20
C GLN A 34 4.55 -0.89 13.82
N THR A 35 5.12 0.19 13.31
CA THR A 35 6.37 0.76 13.82
C THR A 35 6.19 2.16 14.44
N ALA A 36 4.96 2.61 14.57
CA ALA A 36 4.63 3.96 15.05
C ALA A 36 5.08 4.21 16.50
N LEU A 37 5.23 3.18 17.31
CA LEU A 37 5.73 3.30 18.69
C LEU A 37 7.24 3.47 18.76
N VAL A 38 8.01 3.22 17.71
CA VAL A 38 9.47 3.44 17.71
C VAL A 38 9.81 4.91 18.01
N PRO A 39 9.29 5.92 17.29
CA PRO A 39 9.55 7.32 17.63
C PRO A 39 8.97 7.72 18.99
N VAL A 40 7.86 7.14 19.42
CA VAL A 40 7.27 7.38 20.74
C VAL A 40 8.24 6.93 21.86
N TYR A 41 8.66 5.67 21.80
CA TYR A 41 9.60 5.13 22.79
C TYR A 41 10.96 5.83 22.74
N TYR A 42 11.47 6.11 21.54
CA TYR A 42 12.72 6.87 21.41
C TYR A 42 12.62 8.22 22.10
N SER A 43 11.56 8.95 21.89
CA SER A 43 11.34 10.27 22.51
C SER A 43 11.26 10.21 24.03
N ILE A 44 10.61 9.19 24.60
CA ILE A 44 10.32 9.10 26.04
C ILE A 44 11.49 8.45 26.79
N PHE A 45 12.07 7.37 26.27
CA PHE A 45 12.99 6.51 27.04
C PHE A 45 14.41 6.48 26.50
N TYR A 46 14.67 6.78 25.22
CA TYR A 46 15.96 6.48 24.60
C TYR A 46 16.73 7.71 24.10
N ARG A 47 16.08 8.84 23.92
CA ARG A 47 16.76 10.07 23.42
C ARG A 47 17.95 10.50 24.28
N GLY A 48 17.90 10.25 25.57
CA GLY A 48 18.99 10.55 26.54
C GLY A 48 20.02 9.44 26.71
N VAL A 49 19.87 8.29 26.03
CA VAL A 49 20.82 7.18 26.09
C VAL A 49 22.02 7.54 25.21
N PRO A 50 23.26 7.55 25.74
CA PRO A 50 24.44 8.03 25.00
C PRO A 50 24.65 7.31 23.66
N GLU A 51 24.46 5.99 23.62
CA GLU A 51 24.64 5.14 22.42
C GLU A 51 23.63 5.45 21.32
N LEU A 52 22.47 5.99 21.68
CA LEU A 52 21.36 6.31 20.77
C LEU A 52 21.14 7.81 20.58
N SER A 53 22.00 8.63 21.19
CA SER A 53 21.86 10.09 21.12
C SER A 53 22.07 10.60 19.69
N GLY A 54 21.26 11.57 19.29
CA GLY A 54 21.37 12.20 17.96
C GLY A 54 20.62 11.50 16.81
N ILE A 55 20.09 10.29 17.00
CA ILE A 55 19.27 9.60 15.99
C ILE A 55 18.04 10.46 15.66
N LYS A 56 17.73 10.55 14.38
CA LYS A 56 16.51 11.18 13.86
C LYS A 56 15.49 10.12 13.49
N THR A 57 14.22 10.47 13.62
CA THR A 57 13.12 9.57 13.29
C THR A 57 12.30 10.11 12.13
N VAL A 58 12.06 9.26 11.14
CA VAL A 58 11.16 9.53 10.02
C VAL A 58 10.01 8.55 10.12
N PHE A 59 8.78 9.03 10.07
CA PHE A 59 7.59 8.19 10.07
C PHE A 59 6.90 8.27 8.72
N THR A 60 6.79 7.14 8.01
CA THR A 60 6.20 7.03 6.68
C THR A 60 4.80 6.44 6.76
N ILE A 61 3.82 7.16 6.20
CA ILE A 61 2.43 6.73 6.06
C ILE A 61 2.25 6.09 4.68
N HIS A 62 1.99 4.79 4.61
CA HIS A 62 1.58 4.12 3.38
C HIS A 62 0.06 4.07 3.27
N ASN A 63 -0.64 3.81 4.38
CA ASN A 63 -2.10 3.83 4.43
C ASN A 63 -2.61 4.36 5.77
N ILE A 64 -3.14 5.59 5.77
CA ILE A 64 -3.64 6.26 6.98
C ILE A 64 -4.89 5.60 7.59
N GLN A 65 -5.56 4.72 6.85
CA GLN A 65 -6.73 3.99 7.34
C GLN A 65 -6.38 3.08 8.53
N TYR A 66 -5.17 2.51 8.54
CA TYR A 66 -4.72 1.60 9.58
C TYR A 66 -3.84 2.34 10.59
N GLN A 67 -4.38 2.59 11.78
CA GLN A 67 -3.81 3.54 12.75
C GLN A 67 -3.27 2.89 14.03
N GLY A 68 -3.60 1.62 14.30
CA GLY A 68 -3.29 0.97 15.57
C GLY A 68 -4.10 1.59 16.72
N LYS A 69 -5.42 1.43 16.69
CA LYS A 69 -6.36 1.96 17.70
C LYS A 69 -6.70 0.89 18.72
N TYR A 70 -6.59 1.26 20.01
CA TYR A 70 -6.83 0.37 21.14
C TYR A 70 -7.42 1.15 22.33
N GLY A 71 -7.93 0.44 23.35
CA GLY A 71 -8.40 1.06 24.59
C GLY A 71 -7.27 1.70 25.40
N MET A 72 -7.60 2.67 26.25
CA MET A 72 -6.64 3.45 27.04
C MET A 72 -5.90 2.61 28.10
N GLU A 73 -6.47 1.50 28.55
CA GLU A 73 -5.84 0.52 29.44
C GLU A 73 -4.50 0.02 28.92
N LEU A 74 -4.34 -0.02 27.58
CA LEU A 74 -3.12 -0.44 26.93
C LEU A 74 -1.90 0.40 27.36
N CYS A 75 -2.08 1.67 27.68
CA CYS A 75 -0.99 2.56 28.10
C CYS A 75 -0.21 2.03 29.30
N SER A 76 -0.92 1.51 30.30
CA SER A 76 -0.29 0.95 31.51
C SER A 76 0.03 -0.53 31.39
N GLU A 77 -0.85 -1.30 30.77
CA GLU A 77 -0.77 -2.78 30.77
C GLU A 77 0.27 -3.31 29.77
N ILE A 78 0.37 -2.68 28.59
CA ILE A 78 1.20 -3.18 27.48
C ILE A 78 2.30 -2.19 27.10
N LEU A 79 1.96 -0.91 26.89
CA LEU A 79 2.93 0.07 26.39
C LEU A 79 3.98 0.44 27.45
N GLY A 80 3.64 0.33 28.74
CA GLY A 80 4.51 0.72 29.83
C GLY A 80 4.88 2.21 29.80
N LEU A 81 3.99 3.05 29.29
CA LEU A 81 4.18 4.49 29.22
C LEU A 81 3.96 5.12 30.61
N PRO A 82 4.75 6.13 31.00
CA PRO A 82 4.47 6.91 32.21
C PRO A 82 3.22 7.78 31.99
N ASN A 83 2.42 7.97 33.05
CA ASN A 83 1.13 8.68 32.97
C ASN A 83 1.21 10.06 32.30
N TYR A 84 2.31 10.80 32.53
CA TYR A 84 2.51 12.13 31.94
C TYR A 84 2.65 12.11 30.42
N SER A 85 2.86 10.96 29.80
CA SER A 85 3.04 10.80 28.36
C SER A 85 1.85 10.17 27.63
N TYR A 86 0.77 9.83 28.33
CA TYR A 86 -0.41 9.21 27.71
C TYR A 86 -1.01 10.08 26.62
N ASN A 87 -0.99 11.41 26.79
CA ASN A 87 -1.45 12.38 25.79
C ASN A 87 -0.71 12.29 24.44
N ILE A 88 0.47 11.67 24.41
CA ILE A 88 1.22 11.47 23.15
C ILE A 88 0.48 10.47 22.25
N VAL A 89 -0.07 9.41 22.81
CA VAL A 89 -0.76 8.35 22.07
C VAL A 89 -2.28 8.42 22.19
N GLU A 90 -2.81 9.18 23.15
CA GLU A 90 -4.26 9.35 23.31
C GLU A 90 -4.82 10.23 22.19
N TYR A 91 -5.91 9.76 21.58
CA TYR A 91 -6.69 10.51 20.63
C TYR A 91 -8.15 10.04 20.64
N GLU A 92 -9.08 10.98 20.85
CA GLU A 92 -10.54 10.70 20.89
C GLU A 92 -10.93 9.60 21.90
N GLY A 93 -10.28 9.57 23.07
CA GLY A 93 -10.54 8.61 24.14
C GLY A 93 -9.98 7.21 23.91
N CYS A 94 -9.14 7.01 22.94
CA CYS A 94 -8.43 5.75 22.70
C CYS A 94 -6.92 5.97 22.48
N VAL A 95 -6.16 4.88 22.59
CA VAL A 95 -4.77 4.84 22.13
C VAL A 95 -4.76 4.81 20.60
N ASN A 96 -3.96 5.68 19.97
CA ASN A 96 -3.71 5.69 18.55
C ASN A 96 -2.21 5.74 18.29
N PHE A 97 -1.63 4.63 17.79
CA PHE A 97 -0.18 4.52 17.59
C PHE A 97 0.33 5.50 16.55
N MET A 98 -0.40 5.65 15.44
CA MET A 98 -0.02 6.55 14.36
C MET A 98 -0.01 8.01 14.83
N LYS A 99 -1.00 8.42 15.62
CA LYS A 99 -1.02 9.75 16.25
C LYS A 99 0.21 9.96 17.14
N GLY A 100 0.59 8.95 17.90
CA GLY A 100 1.81 9.00 18.71
C GLY A 100 3.08 9.26 17.88
N ALA A 101 3.18 8.60 16.72
CA ALA A 101 4.28 8.85 15.79
C ALA A 101 4.24 10.27 15.20
N PHE A 102 3.05 10.79 14.89
CA PHE A 102 2.94 12.18 14.41
C PHE A 102 3.41 13.21 15.44
N GLU A 103 3.20 12.95 16.72
CA GLU A 103 3.68 13.83 17.79
C GLU A 103 5.21 13.80 17.92
N THR A 104 5.81 12.62 17.83
CA THR A 104 7.18 12.38 18.27
C THR A 104 8.23 12.28 17.16
N ALA A 105 7.85 11.87 15.95
CA ALA A 105 8.81 11.78 14.85
C ALA A 105 9.33 13.15 14.40
N ASP A 106 10.61 13.22 14.01
CA ASP A 106 11.24 14.45 13.50
C ASP A 106 10.66 14.84 12.13
N LYS A 107 10.33 13.86 11.27
CA LYS A 107 9.69 14.06 9.97
C LYS A 107 8.56 13.05 9.77
N ILE A 108 7.54 13.46 9.02
CA ILE A 108 6.45 12.61 8.56
C ILE A 108 6.52 12.59 7.04
N THR A 109 6.47 11.40 6.46
CA THR A 109 6.44 11.23 5.01
C THR A 109 5.23 10.41 4.58
N THR A 110 4.85 10.52 3.32
CA THR A 110 3.84 9.66 2.70
C THR A 110 4.17 9.42 1.23
N VAL A 111 3.41 8.54 0.58
CA VAL A 111 3.75 7.90 -0.69
C VAL A 111 3.46 8.73 -1.94
N SER A 112 2.95 9.95 -1.82
CA SER A 112 2.91 10.92 -2.91
C SER A 112 2.71 12.35 -2.42
N PRO A 113 3.14 13.39 -3.18
CA PRO A 113 2.81 14.78 -2.87
C PRO A 113 1.30 15.06 -2.83
N THR A 114 0.54 14.45 -3.74
CA THR A 114 -0.91 14.54 -3.77
C THR A 114 -1.52 13.95 -2.50
N TYR A 115 -1.09 12.75 -2.10
CA TYR A 115 -1.58 12.10 -0.89
C TYR A 115 -1.24 12.89 0.37
N ALA A 116 -0.06 13.54 0.43
CA ALA A 116 0.27 14.43 1.54
C ALA A 116 -0.73 15.59 1.69
N SER A 117 -1.28 16.09 0.60
CA SER A 117 -2.33 17.12 0.62
C SER A 117 -3.71 16.53 0.95
N GLU A 118 -4.01 15.36 0.42
CA GLU A 118 -5.30 14.69 0.63
C GLU A 118 -5.53 14.28 2.07
N ILE A 119 -4.53 13.71 2.76
CA ILE A 119 -4.65 13.29 4.17
C ILE A 119 -4.83 14.46 5.15
N LEU A 120 -4.69 15.71 4.69
CA LEU A 120 -5.09 16.90 5.44
C LEU A 120 -6.60 17.18 5.33
N ASN A 121 -7.33 16.51 4.42
CA ASN A 121 -8.76 16.68 4.26
C ASN A 121 -9.51 15.62 5.07
N PRO A 122 -10.58 16.00 5.83
CA PRO A 122 -11.38 15.09 6.65
C PRO A 122 -11.89 13.85 5.89
N TYR A 123 -12.15 13.96 4.60
CA TYR A 123 -12.61 12.82 3.78
C TYR A 123 -11.57 11.70 3.64
N PHE A 124 -10.28 12.03 3.60
CA PHE A 124 -9.20 11.08 3.39
C PHE A 124 -8.36 10.77 4.64
N SER A 125 -8.49 11.59 5.69
CA SER A 125 -7.64 11.52 6.89
C SER A 125 -8.01 10.40 7.85
N HIS A 126 -9.19 9.80 7.69
CA HIS A 126 -9.76 8.86 8.67
C HIS A 126 -9.78 9.42 10.11
N GLY A 127 -10.04 10.74 10.24
CA GLY A 127 -10.13 11.45 11.51
C GLY A 127 -8.81 12.02 12.04
N LEU A 128 -7.70 11.86 11.35
CA LEU A 128 -6.38 12.37 11.78
C LEU A 128 -6.02 13.75 11.20
N ASP A 129 -6.90 14.37 10.40
CA ASP A 129 -6.65 15.70 9.82
C ASP A 129 -6.33 16.79 10.85
N PRO A 130 -6.98 16.91 12.04
CA PRO A 130 -6.62 17.94 12.99
C PRO A 130 -5.18 17.84 13.49
N ILE A 131 -4.72 16.60 13.70
CA ILE A 131 -3.32 16.35 14.13
C ILE A 131 -2.37 16.63 12.97
N LEU A 132 -2.65 16.13 11.77
CA LEU A 132 -1.80 16.34 10.60
C LEU A 132 -1.68 17.81 10.23
N TRP A 133 -2.77 18.58 10.31
CA TRP A 133 -2.76 20.03 10.12
C TRP A 133 -1.78 20.72 11.07
N SER A 134 -1.78 20.34 12.34
CA SER A 134 -0.85 20.91 13.34
C SER A 134 0.62 20.51 13.07
N LYS A 135 0.84 19.44 12.31
CA LYS A 135 2.17 18.87 11.99
C LYS A 135 2.55 19.02 10.51
N GLN A 136 1.77 19.73 9.70
CA GLN A 136 2.01 19.85 8.25
C GLN A 136 3.41 20.40 7.90
N TYR A 137 4.03 21.19 8.79
CA TYR A 137 5.38 21.73 8.61
C TYR A 137 6.47 20.65 8.51
N LYS A 138 6.19 19.42 8.96
CA LYS A 138 7.11 18.29 8.89
C LYS A 138 6.59 17.14 8.00
N LEU A 139 5.45 17.34 7.32
CA LEU A 139 4.86 16.38 6.39
C LEU A 139 5.35 16.63 4.96
N THR A 140 5.80 15.58 4.28
CA THR A 140 6.24 15.64 2.87
C THR A 140 5.83 14.35 2.16
N GLY A 141 5.37 14.46 0.91
CA GLY A 141 5.04 13.32 0.06
C GLY A 141 6.16 12.98 -0.93
N PHE A 142 6.48 11.69 -1.08
CA PHE A 142 7.43 11.17 -2.05
C PHE A 142 6.77 10.03 -2.83
N LEU A 143 6.96 9.98 -4.14
CA LEU A 143 6.54 8.83 -4.94
C LEU A 143 7.41 7.62 -4.62
N ASN A 144 6.79 6.46 -4.54
CA ASN A 144 7.53 5.20 -4.43
C ASN A 144 8.37 4.98 -5.69
N GLY A 145 9.52 4.37 -5.51
CA GLY A 145 10.37 3.94 -6.62
C GLY A 145 9.80 2.71 -7.33
N ILE A 146 10.29 2.48 -8.53
CA ILE A 146 10.01 1.29 -9.33
C ILE A 146 11.34 0.57 -9.54
N ASP A 147 11.36 -0.74 -9.40
CA ASP A 147 12.49 -1.55 -9.79
C ASP A 147 12.55 -1.66 -11.32
N LEU A 148 13.45 -0.89 -11.93
CA LEU A 148 13.60 -0.80 -13.38
C LEU A 148 14.29 -2.03 -14.01
N ASP A 149 14.88 -2.89 -13.21
CA ASP A 149 15.45 -4.16 -13.69
C ASP A 149 14.36 -5.23 -13.75
N VAL A 150 13.51 -5.29 -12.71
CA VAL A 150 12.38 -6.23 -12.64
C VAL A 150 11.25 -5.86 -13.60
N TYR A 151 10.88 -4.58 -13.67
CA TYR A 151 9.78 -4.10 -14.53
C TYR A 151 10.32 -3.50 -15.83
N ASN A 152 11.15 -4.25 -16.55
CA ASN A 152 11.73 -3.83 -17.81
C ASN A 152 11.28 -4.75 -18.96
N PRO A 153 10.34 -4.33 -19.82
CA PRO A 153 9.83 -5.18 -20.88
C PRO A 153 10.89 -5.55 -21.93
N ALA A 154 12.02 -4.83 -21.99
CA ALA A 154 13.11 -5.16 -22.91
C ALA A 154 13.94 -6.37 -22.47
N THR A 155 13.89 -6.73 -21.17
CA THR A 155 14.73 -7.80 -20.60
C THR A 155 13.96 -8.79 -19.72
N ASP A 156 12.65 -8.59 -19.53
CA ASP A 156 11.82 -9.41 -18.67
C ASP A 156 11.68 -10.84 -19.23
N PRO A 157 12.17 -11.87 -18.52
CA PRO A 157 12.10 -13.25 -18.98
C PRO A 157 10.69 -13.87 -18.89
N ALA A 158 9.75 -13.22 -18.19
CA ALA A 158 8.37 -13.69 -18.09
C ALA A 158 7.54 -13.41 -19.34
N LEU A 159 8.04 -12.58 -20.25
CA LEU A 159 7.35 -12.19 -21.47
C LEU A 159 7.63 -13.14 -22.64
N PRO A 160 6.64 -13.48 -23.45
CA PRO A 160 6.83 -14.31 -24.64
C PRO A 160 7.66 -13.61 -25.73
N GLU A 161 7.61 -12.26 -25.77
CA GLU A 161 8.43 -11.44 -26.65
C GLU A 161 8.77 -10.14 -25.92
N ASN A 162 10.06 -9.76 -25.94
CA ASN A 162 10.50 -8.52 -25.32
C ASN A 162 10.22 -7.33 -26.24
N PHE A 163 10.02 -6.15 -25.67
CA PHE A 163 9.76 -4.92 -26.41
C PHE A 163 10.27 -3.69 -25.63
N SER A 164 10.42 -2.57 -26.34
CA SER A 164 10.78 -1.27 -25.75
C SER A 164 9.94 -0.15 -26.36
N ALA A 165 10.13 1.08 -25.87
CA ALA A 165 9.49 2.25 -26.47
C ALA A 165 9.94 2.50 -27.91
N GLU A 166 11.19 2.15 -28.25
CA GLU A 166 11.76 2.27 -29.57
C GLU A 166 11.37 1.12 -30.52
N SER A 167 11.00 -0.05 -29.95
CA SER A 167 10.59 -1.24 -30.71
C SER A 167 9.38 -1.90 -30.03
N PRO A 168 8.17 -1.36 -30.22
CA PRO A 168 6.96 -1.79 -29.49
C PRO A 168 6.27 -3.03 -30.09
N ASP A 169 6.74 -3.58 -31.19
CA ASP A 169 6.05 -4.66 -31.95
C ASP A 169 5.83 -5.92 -31.09
N GLY A 170 6.76 -6.24 -30.18
CA GLY A 170 6.63 -7.37 -29.25
C GLY A 170 5.41 -7.30 -28.36
N LYS A 171 4.85 -6.10 -28.11
CA LYS A 171 3.63 -5.93 -27.33
C LYS A 171 2.41 -6.62 -27.97
N ALA A 172 2.32 -6.66 -29.30
CA ALA A 172 1.25 -7.38 -29.99
C ALA A 172 1.35 -8.89 -29.77
N VAL A 173 2.58 -9.45 -29.77
CA VAL A 173 2.82 -10.86 -29.47
C VAL A 173 2.42 -11.15 -28.01
N CYS A 174 2.79 -10.28 -27.07
CA CYS A 174 2.38 -10.40 -25.65
C CYS A 174 0.85 -10.38 -25.49
N LYS A 175 0.13 -9.56 -26.26
CA LYS A 175 -1.35 -9.51 -26.22
C LYS A 175 -1.97 -10.83 -26.68
N THR A 176 -1.54 -11.36 -27.81
CA THR A 176 -2.05 -12.64 -28.34
C THR A 176 -1.77 -13.78 -27.36
N ALA A 177 -0.55 -13.88 -26.85
CA ALA A 177 -0.18 -14.90 -25.87
C ALA A 177 -0.97 -14.76 -24.55
N LEU A 178 -1.22 -13.55 -24.08
CA LEU A 178 -2.04 -13.31 -22.88
C LEU A 178 -3.49 -13.78 -23.09
N LEU A 179 -4.09 -13.47 -24.24
CA LEU A 179 -5.46 -13.91 -24.55
C LEU A 179 -5.55 -15.44 -24.60
N GLU A 180 -4.58 -16.12 -25.23
CA GLU A 180 -4.51 -17.57 -25.27
C GLU A 180 -4.37 -18.18 -23.86
N GLU A 181 -3.42 -17.68 -23.05
CA GLU A 181 -3.21 -18.15 -21.66
C GLU A 181 -4.46 -17.97 -20.80
N MET A 182 -5.18 -16.89 -21.02
CA MET A 182 -6.38 -16.56 -20.25
C MET A 182 -7.66 -17.20 -20.82
N GLY A 183 -7.56 -17.94 -21.94
CA GLY A 183 -8.69 -18.62 -22.58
C GLY A 183 -9.70 -17.69 -23.21
N LEU A 184 -9.26 -16.51 -23.64
CA LEU A 184 -10.09 -15.52 -24.35
C LEU A 184 -9.84 -15.63 -25.86
N PRO A 185 -10.88 -15.44 -26.71
CA PRO A 185 -10.70 -15.39 -28.15
C PRO A 185 -9.69 -14.32 -28.55
N ASP A 186 -8.83 -14.61 -29.53
CA ASP A 186 -8.00 -13.59 -30.16
C ASP A 186 -8.86 -12.56 -30.91
N GLY A 187 -8.37 -11.33 -31.08
CA GLY A 187 -9.10 -10.28 -31.76
C GLY A 187 -8.49 -8.88 -31.56
N GLN A 188 -9.11 -7.91 -32.25
CA GLN A 188 -8.67 -6.52 -32.24
C GLN A 188 -9.24 -5.69 -31.07
N GLU A 189 -10.14 -6.27 -30.29
CA GLU A 189 -10.75 -5.56 -29.18
C GLU A 189 -9.70 -5.16 -28.16
N PRO A 190 -9.83 -3.96 -27.55
CA PRO A 190 -8.91 -3.54 -26.49
C PRO A 190 -8.99 -4.45 -25.27
N VAL A 191 -7.84 -4.84 -24.75
CA VAL A 191 -7.69 -5.64 -23.53
C VAL A 191 -7.44 -4.73 -22.34
N MET A 192 -8.30 -4.78 -21.36
CA MET A 192 -8.15 -4.08 -20.09
C MET A 192 -7.61 -5.03 -19.04
N GLY A 193 -6.40 -4.73 -18.54
CA GLY A 193 -5.72 -5.46 -17.47
C GLY A 193 -6.02 -4.86 -16.09
N ILE A 194 -6.33 -5.72 -15.13
CA ILE A 194 -6.49 -5.36 -13.72
C ILE A 194 -5.65 -6.30 -12.89
N VAL A 195 -4.65 -5.77 -12.16
CA VAL A 195 -3.82 -6.53 -11.22
C VAL A 195 -3.88 -5.81 -9.88
N THR A 196 -4.56 -6.39 -8.89
CA THR A 196 -4.74 -5.71 -7.60
C THR A 196 -5.18 -6.67 -6.50
N ARG A 197 -5.04 -6.24 -5.25
CA ARG A 197 -5.77 -6.88 -4.14
C ARG A 197 -7.27 -6.60 -4.30
N LEU A 198 -8.09 -7.63 -4.14
CA LEU A 198 -9.54 -7.53 -4.28
C LEU A 198 -10.18 -7.13 -2.95
N VAL A 199 -10.06 -5.84 -2.61
CA VAL A 199 -10.54 -5.25 -1.36
C VAL A 199 -11.26 -3.92 -1.64
N SER A 200 -12.08 -3.44 -0.71
CA SER A 200 -12.95 -2.27 -0.90
C SER A 200 -12.21 -1.03 -1.39
N HIS A 201 -11.10 -0.68 -0.75
CA HIS A 201 -10.32 0.51 -1.09
C HIS A 201 -9.52 0.43 -2.41
N LYS A 202 -9.56 -0.71 -3.11
CA LYS A 202 -9.02 -0.88 -4.47
C LYS A 202 -10.09 -0.71 -5.55
N GLY A 203 -11.27 -0.20 -5.20
CA GLY A 203 -12.31 0.19 -6.14
C GLY A 203 -13.16 -0.96 -6.71
N GLY A 204 -13.20 -2.11 -6.04
CA GLY A 204 -14.03 -3.24 -6.46
C GLY A 204 -15.50 -2.87 -6.68
N ASP A 205 -16.06 -2.02 -5.82
CA ASP A 205 -17.44 -1.54 -5.94
C ASP A 205 -17.65 -0.62 -7.16
N LEU A 206 -16.65 0.19 -7.50
CA LEU A 206 -16.71 1.04 -8.70
C LEU A 206 -16.74 0.20 -9.96
N ILE A 207 -15.84 -0.80 -10.05
CA ILE A 207 -15.84 -1.73 -11.19
C ILE A 207 -17.18 -2.43 -11.29
N ARG A 208 -17.65 -3.03 -10.21
CA ARG A 208 -18.93 -3.75 -10.16
C ARG A 208 -20.08 -2.92 -10.74
N ARG A 209 -20.13 -1.63 -10.43
CA ARG A 209 -21.21 -0.75 -10.85
C ARG A 209 -21.23 -0.50 -12.36
N VAL A 210 -20.07 -0.35 -13.00
CA VAL A 210 -19.95 0.03 -14.42
C VAL A 210 -19.57 -1.13 -15.34
N PHE A 211 -19.31 -2.31 -14.81
CA PHE A 211 -18.70 -3.42 -15.54
C PHE A 211 -19.49 -3.86 -16.76
N ASN A 212 -20.82 -4.00 -16.61
CA ASN A 212 -21.69 -4.40 -17.73
C ASN A 212 -21.65 -3.38 -18.88
N GLU A 213 -21.57 -2.10 -18.55
CA GLU A 213 -21.46 -1.02 -19.54
C GLU A 213 -20.11 -1.09 -20.26
N MET A 214 -19.03 -1.30 -19.51
CA MET A 214 -17.67 -1.43 -20.07
C MET A 214 -17.55 -2.64 -21.00
N VAL A 215 -18.11 -3.78 -20.63
CA VAL A 215 -18.19 -4.97 -21.51
C VAL A 215 -19.00 -4.66 -22.76
N GLY A 216 -20.11 -3.92 -22.63
CA GLY A 216 -20.96 -3.46 -23.75
C GLY A 216 -20.22 -2.54 -24.73
N LEU A 217 -19.19 -1.83 -24.29
CA LEU A 217 -18.31 -1.02 -25.15
C LEU A 217 -17.31 -1.86 -25.98
N GLY A 218 -17.27 -3.17 -25.78
CA GLY A 218 -16.46 -4.07 -26.58
C GLY A 218 -15.09 -4.41 -25.98
N TYR A 219 -14.79 -4.00 -24.74
CA TYR A 219 -13.53 -4.37 -24.08
C TYR A 219 -13.49 -5.84 -23.69
N LYS A 220 -12.28 -6.40 -23.71
CA LYS A 220 -11.95 -7.64 -23.00
C LYS A 220 -11.29 -7.31 -21.67
N PHE A 221 -11.49 -8.16 -20.67
CA PHE A 221 -10.94 -7.98 -19.33
C PHE A 221 -10.09 -9.16 -18.91
N VAL A 222 -8.89 -8.87 -18.46
CA VAL A 222 -7.99 -9.83 -17.81
C VAL A 222 -7.74 -9.35 -16.39
N ILE A 223 -8.15 -10.16 -15.39
CA ILE A 223 -8.15 -9.77 -14.00
C ILE A 223 -7.32 -10.77 -13.21
N LEU A 224 -6.34 -10.27 -12.46
CA LEU A 224 -5.52 -11.02 -11.53
C LEU A 224 -5.58 -10.38 -10.14
N GLY A 225 -5.89 -11.16 -9.12
CA GLY A 225 -5.85 -10.69 -7.75
C GLY A 225 -6.47 -11.66 -6.76
N SER A 226 -6.33 -11.36 -5.49
CA SER A 226 -6.97 -12.07 -4.39
C SER A 226 -7.33 -11.11 -3.26
N GLY A 227 -8.28 -11.47 -2.40
CA GLY A 227 -8.67 -10.60 -1.31
C GLY A 227 -9.94 -11.04 -0.59
N GLU A 228 -10.89 -10.13 -0.46
CA GLU A 228 -12.16 -10.41 0.18
C GLU A 228 -13.07 -11.25 -0.74
N ARG A 229 -13.64 -12.31 -0.17
CA ARG A 229 -14.47 -13.28 -0.91
C ARG A 229 -15.58 -12.61 -1.73
N GLN A 230 -16.19 -11.56 -1.19
CA GLN A 230 -17.26 -10.83 -1.89
C GLN A 230 -16.82 -10.26 -3.23
N TYR A 231 -15.59 -9.75 -3.35
CA TYR A 231 -15.05 -9.22 -4.62
C TYR A 231 -14.57 -10.34 -5.53
N GLU A 232 -13.94 -11.38 -4.97
CA GLU A 232 -13.56 -12.56 -5.76
C GLU A 232 -14.78 -13.20 -6.44
N ASP A 233 -15.87 -13.36 -5.69
CA ASP A 233 -17.11 -13.96 -6.22
C ASP A 233 -17.75 -13.08 -7.31
N VAL A 234 -17.73 -11.76 -7.16
CA VAL A 234 -18.19 -10.82 -8.20
C VAL A 234 -17.41 -11.01 -9.50
N PHE A 235 -16.09 -11.08 -9.46
CA PHE A 235 -15.29 -11.25 -10.66
C PHE A 235 -15.42 -12.63 -11.27
N ARG A 236 -15.60 -13.70 -10.48
CA ARG A 236 -15.94 -15.03 -10.98
C ARG A 236 -17.30 -15.05 -11.70
N GLU A 237 -18.31 -14.38 -11.13
CA GLU A 237 -19.62 -14.24 -11.75
C GLU A 237 -19.53 -13.51 -13.10
N MET A 238 -18.74 -12.44 -13.18
CA MET A 238 -18.50 -11.70 -14.42
C MET A 238 -17.83 -12.55 -15.49
N ALA A 239 -16.82 -13.35 -15.12
CA ALA A 239 -16.17 -14.27 -16.04
C ALA A 239 -17.14 -15.38 -16.54
N TRP A 240 -18.00 -15.88 -15.66
CA TRP A 240 -19.04 -16.84 -16.05
C TRP A 240 -20.08 -16.23 -16.99
N LYS A 241 -20.48 -14.98 -16.74
CA LYS A 241 -21.49 -14.27 -17.55
C LYS A 241 -20.96 -13.86 -18.92
N TYR A 242 -19.68 -13.57 -19.04
CA TYR A 242 -19.05 -13.07 -20.26
C TYR A 242 -17.79 -13.88 -20.62
N PRO A 243 -17.91 -15.20 -20.90
CA PRO A 243 -16.77 -16.10 -21.04
C PRO A 243 -15.81 -15.73 -22.19
N ASP A 244 -16.31 -15.08 -23.25
CA ASP A 244 -15.49 -14.61 -24.38
C ASP A 244 -14.89 -13.21 -24.18
N ARG A 245 -15.18 -12.55 -23.06
CA ARG A 245 -14.79 -11.17 -22.79
C ARG A 245 -14.05 -10.98 -21.47
N VAL A 246 -14.25 -11.86 -20.50
CA VAL A 246 -13.73 -11.68 -19.14
C VAL A 246 -13.05 -12.96 -18.68
N SER A 247 -11.79 -12.84 -18.30
CA SER A 247 -11.06 -13.92 -17.65
C SER A 247 -10.45 -13.47 -16.34
N VAL A 248 -10.55 -14.33 -15.32
CA VAL A 248 -10.11 -14.02 -13.95
C VAL A 248 -9.21 -15.12 -13.42
N ARG A 249 -8.10 -14.72 -12.82
CA ARG A 249 -7.25 -15.59 -11.99
C ARG A 249 -7.26 -15.06 -10.55
N ILE A 250 -7.72 -15.90 -9.63
CA ILE A 250 -7.68 -15.57 -8.20
C ILE A 250 -6.38 -16.09 -7.62
N GLY A 251 -5.54 -15.18 -7.16
CA GLY A 251 -4.24 -15.53 -6.56
C GLY A 251 -3.19 -14.42 -6.69
N PHE A 252 -2.00 -14.73 -6.21
CA PHE A 252 -0.80 -13.92 -6.37
C PHE A 252 0.17 -14.68 -7.31
N ILE A 253 0.26 -14.25 -8.57
CA ILE A 253 1.02 -14.90 -9.64
C ILE A 253 1.88 -13.82 -10.32
N PRO A 254 3.11 -13.57 -9.84
CA PRO A 254 3.97 -12.48 -10.33
C PRO A 254 4.20 -12.50 -11.84
N ASP A 255 4.57 -13.65 -12.40
CA ASP A 255 4.84 -13.77 -13.84
C ASP A 255 3.61 -13.46 -14.70
N LEU A 256 2.41 -13.86 -14.24
CA LEU A 256 1.17 -13.50 -14.94
C LEU A 256 0.90 -11.99 -14.85
N ALA A 257 1.22 -11.34 -13.72
CA ALA A 257 1.11 -9.89 -13.60
C ALA A 257 1.97 -9.18 -14.66
N HIS A 258 3.22 -9.60 -14.84
CA HIS A 258 4.11 -9.06 -15.87
C HIS A 258 3.53 -9.26 -17.28
N ARG A 259 2.98 -10.44 -17.58
CA ARG A 259 2.33 -10.70 -18.88
C ARG A 259 1.05 -9.87 -19.08
N ILE A 260 0.29 -9.61 -18.01
CA ILE A 260 -0.87 -8.70 -18.07
C ILE A 260 -0.43 -7.27 -18.38
N TYR A 261 0.62 -6.75 -17.71
CA TYR A 261 1.14 -5.40 -18.01
C TYR A 261 1.64 -5.29 -19.45
N ALA A 262 2.30 -6.32 -19.95
CA ALA A 262 2.83 -6.33 -21.30
C ALA A 262 1.73 -6.50 -22.37
N GLY A 263 0.74 -7.35 -22.13
CA GLY A 263 -0.28 -7.71 -23.13
C GLY A 263 -1.54 -6.84 -23.11
N ALA A 264 -1.84 -6.14 -22.02
CA ALA A 264 -2.99 -5.25 -21.95
C ALA A 264 -2.78 -3.96 -22.75
N ASP A 265 -3.83 -3.49 -23.43
CA ASP A 265 -3.85 -2.18 -24.11
C ASP A 265 -4.11 -1.05 -23.10
N ILE A 266 -4.90 -1.32 -22.07
CA ILE A 266 -5.27 -0.39 -21.01
C ILE A 266 -5.03 -1.09 -19.68
N PHE A 267 -4.28 -0.44 -18.79
CA PHE A 267 -4.17 -0.88 -17.41
C PHE A 267 -5.10 -0.07 -16.53
N HIS A 268 -6.04 -0.74 -15.83
CA HIS A 268 -7.07 -0.08 -15.04
C HIS A 268 -6.80 -0.20 -13.54
N MET A 269 -6.68 0.96 -12.88
CA MET A 269 -6.46 1.08 -11.44
C MET A 269 -7.60 1.92 -10.82
N PRO A 270 -8.71 1.32 -10.44
CA PRO A 270 -9.94 2.04 -10.08
C PRO A 270 -9.98 2.55 -8.63
N ALA A 271 -8.85 2.61 -7.94
CA ALA A 271 -8.82 3.00 -6.54
C ALA A 271 -9.39 4.40 -6.30
N PRO A 272 -10.22 4.58 -5.26
CA PRO A 272 -10.86 5.88 -4.94
C PRO A 272 -9.89 6.89 -4.35
N SER A 273 -8.69 6.48 -3.94
CA SER A 273 -7.64 7.35 -3.41
C SER A 273 -6.25 6.87 -3.81
N PRO A 274 -5.21 7.73 -3.81
CA PRO A 274 -3.83 7.33 -4.11
C PRO A 274 -3.30 6.20 -3.22
N ALA A 275 -3.63 6.17 -1.93
CA ALA A 275 -3.30 5.06 -1.04
C ALA A 275 -3.97 3.76 -1.46
N GLY A 276 -5.10 3.82 -2.16
CA GLY A 276 -5.76 2.70 -2.79
C GLY A 276 -5.14 2.28 -4.13
N GLY A 277 -4.45 3.20 -4.81
CA GLY A 277 -3.92 3.03 -6.17
C GLY A 277 -2.64 2.21 -6.31
N GLY A 278 -2.16 1.58 -5.23
CA GLY A 278 -1.00 0.70 -5.31
C GLY A 278 -1.20 -0.53 -6.18
N GLY A 279 -0.93 -0.40 -7.48
CA GLY A 279 -0.47 -1.47 -8.35
C GLY A 279 1.01 -1.75 -8.03
N PRO A 280 1.74 -2.55 -8.83
CA PRO A 280 3.17 -2.82 -8.61
C PRO A 280 4.01 -1.54 -8.62
N LEU A 281 3.42 -0.43 -8.96
CA LEU A 281 3.99 0.90 -9.00
C LEU A 281 3.66 1.74 -7.74
N GLY A 282 3.06 1.17 -6.71
CA GLY A 282 2.61 1.95 -5.54
C GLY A 282 2.29 1.15 -4.27
N SER A 283 2.78 -0.06 -4.11
CA SER A 283 2.67 -0.83 -2.84
C SER A 283 3.95 -0.78 -2.05
#